data_eebfb2fdcde36c1547524fde8fe2ab33
#
_entry.id   eebfb2fdcde36c1547524fde8fe2ab33
#
_cell.length_a   1.000
_cell.length_b   1.000
_cell.length_c   1.000
_cell.angle_alpha   90.00
_cell.angle_beta   90.00
_cell.angle_gamma   90.00
#
_symmetry.space_group_name_H-M   'P 1'
#
loop_
_entity.id
_entity.type
_entity.pdbx_description
1 polymer ?
#
loop_
_entity_poly.entity_id
_entity_poly.type
_entity_poly.pdbx_seq_one_letter_code
_entity_poly.pdbx_strand_id
1 'polypeptide(L)'
;MPTLTYRDALNQALREEMQRDDRVFLMGEEVAVYQGAYKVSKGLLQEFGEMRVVDTPITELGFAGVGVGAAMVGLRPIIEFMTWNFALLALDQVVNAAAKMLYMSGGQYPMPIVFRGPNGAALQLAAQHSQAWESWLAHIPGLKVVAPGTPYDAKGLLKSAIRDDNPVCVLEGEMLYNTKGEVPDEEYLIPMSAAMGLVEGSWSWR
;
A
#
# COMPACT_ATOMS: atom_id res chain seq x y z
N MET A 1 3.28 -12.98 -22.54
CA MET A 1 3.34 -12.38 -21.21
C MET A 1 3.55 -13.49 -20.20
N PRO A 2 4.46 -13.36 -19.23
CA PRO A 2 4.60 -14.35 -18.18
C PRO A 2 3.34 -14.41 -17.31
N THR A 3 3.09 -15.58 -16.75
CA THR A 3 2.01 -15.80 -15.80
C THR A 3 2.57 -15.69 -14.38
N LEU A 4 2.09 -14.73 -13.62
CA LEU A 4 2.48 -14.51 -12.23
C LEU A 4 1.31 -14.78 -11.29
N THR A 5 1.60 -15.09 -10.02
CA THR A 5 0.61 -14.96 -8.97
C THR A 5 0.39 -13.49 -8.63
N TYR A 6 -0.78 -13.17 -8.08
CA TYR A 6 -1.08 -11.82 -7.59
C TYR A 6 -0.03 -11.34 -6.58
N ARG A 7 0.39 -12.23 -5.65
CA ARG A 7 1.48 -11.96 -4.70
C ARG A 7 2.81 -11.65 -5.38
N ASP A 8 3.18 -12.43 -6.42
CA ASP A 8 4.45 -12.22 -7.12
C ASP A 8 4.42 -10.93 -7.94
N ALA A 9 3.25 -10.55 -8.46
CA ALA A 9 3.05 -9.27 -9.15
C ALA A 9 3.24 -8.07 -8.21
N LEU A 10 2.72 -8.14 -6.97
CA LEU A 10 2.99 -7.14 -5.93
C LEU A 10 4.46 -7.09 -5.55
N ASN A 11 5.12 -8.25 -5.38
CA ASN A 11 6.55 -8.32 -5.08
C ASN A 11 7.38 -7.67 -6.19
N GLN A 12 7.06 -7.93 -7.46
CA GLN A 12 7.73 -7.26 -8.58
C GLN A 12 7.53 -5.75 -8.56
N ALA A 13 6.31 -5.26 -8.29
CA ALA A 13 6.04 -3.84 -8.19
C ALA A 13 6.90 -3.17 -7.11
N LEU A 14 6.96 -3.76 -5.91
CA LEU A 14 7.80 -3.28 -4.82
C LEU A 14 9.28 -3.23 -5.23
N ARG A 15 9.80 -4.32 -5.79
CA ARG A 15 11.20 -4.42 -6.21
C ARG A 15 11.56 -3.38 -7.26
N GLU A 16 10.75 -3.26 -8.32
CA GLU A 16 10.99 -2.31 -9.40
C GLU A 16 10.97 -0.86 -8.90
N GLU A 17 10.04 -0.50 -8.01
CA GLU A 17 9.98 0.87 -7.47
C GLU A 17 11.09 1.16 -6.46
N MET A 18 11.50 0.19 -5.66
CA MET A 18 12.66 0.33 -4.76
C MET A 18 13.98 0.43 -5.53
N GLN A 19 14.11 -0.24 -6.67
CA GLN A 19 15.26 -0.10 -7.57
C GLN A 19 15.27 1.26 -8.26
N ARG A 20 14.10 1.79 -8.62
CA ARG A 20 13.93 3.06 -9.33
C ARG A 20 14.23 4.28 -8.47
N ASP A 21 13.85 4.24 -7.18
CA ASP A 21 13.90 5.42 -6.30
C ASP A 21 14.39 5.03 -4.89
N ASP A 22 15.54 5.56 -4.52
CA ASP A 22 16.17 5.27 -3.22
C ASP A 22 15.39 5.79 -2.02
N ARG A 23 14.41 6.65 -2.21
CA ARG A 23 13.52 7.15 -1.16
C ARG A 23 12.42 6.17 -0.79
N VAL A 24 12.14 5.18 -1.64
CA VAL A 24 11.11 4.15 -1.39
C VAL A 24 11.63 3.13 -0.41
N PHE A 25 10.90 2.87 0.66
CA PHE A 25 11.21 1.82 1.62
C PHE A 25 9.92 1.14 2.12
N LEU A 26 10.05 -0.11 2.53
CA LEU A 26 8.96 -0.91 3.10
C LEU A 26 9.13 -1.01 4.62
N MET A 27 8.06 -0.74 5.36
CA MET A 27 8.04 -0.86 6.82
C MET A 27 6.73 -1.53 7.26
N GLY A 28 6.84 -2.43 8.22
CA GLY A 28 5.67 -3.11 8.80
C GLY A 28 6.06 -4.30 9.66
N GLU A 29 5.05 -5.02 10.11
CA GLU A 29 5.22 -6.21 10.94
C GLU A 29 5.67 -7.40 10.10
N GLU A 30 6.79 -8.03 10.48
CA GLU A 30 7.31 -9.25 9.84
C GLU A 30 7.62 -9.12 8.33
N VAL A 31 7.81 -7.90 7.82
CA VAL A 31 8.05 -7.66 6.39
C VAL A 31 9.46 -7.99 5.95
N ALA A 32 10.44 -7.95 6.86
CA ALA A 32 11.86 -8.15 6.56
C ALA A 32 12.28 -9.62 6.74
N VAL A 33 12.56 -10.05 7.97
CA VAL A 33 13.14 -11.38 8.24
C VAL A 33 12.15 -12.49 7.88
N TYR A 34 10.89 -12.37 8.26
CA TYR A 34 9.86 -13.34 7.94
C TYR A 34 9.34 -13.24 6.50
N GLN A 35 9.66 -12.14 5.79
CA GLN A 35 9.29 -11.89 4.39
C GLN A 35 7.77 -11.71 4.16
N GLY A 36 7.10 -11.12 5.14
CA GLY A 36 5.66 -10.88 5.14
C GLY A 36 4.82 -12.11 5.49
N ALA A 37 3.66 -11.90 6.12
CA ALA A 37 2.73 -12.98 6.47
C ALA A 37 2.29 -13.76 5.22
N TYR A 38 2.08 -13.07 4.10
CA TYR A 38 1.67 -13.63 2.81
C TYR A 38 2.80 -13.69 1.78
N LYS A 39 4.07 -13.46 2.22
CA LYS A 39 5.28 -13.54 1.38
C LYS A 39 5.35 -12.53 0.23
N VAL A 40 4.65 -11.41 0.35
CA VAL A 40 4.72 -10.33 -0.64
C VAL A 40 6.11 -9.69 -0.66
N SER A 41 6.76 -9.53 0.50
CA SER A 41 8.10 -8.94 0.62
C SER A 41 9.27 -9.94 0.46
N LYS A 42 8.99 -11.15 -0.04
CA LYS A 42 10.00 -12.20 -0.20
C LYS A 42 11.23 -11.72 -1.00
N GLY A 43 12.42 -11.88 -0.39
CA GLY A 43 13.72 -11.56 -1.01
C GLY A 43 14.08 -10.07 -0.95
N LEU A 44 13.18 -9.16 -0.53
CA LEU A 44 13.47 -7.72 -0.54
C LEU A 44 14.53 -7.32 0.49
N LEU A 45 14.52 -7.92 1.70
CA LEU A 45 15.55 -7.64 2.71
C LEU A 45 16.96 -7.95 2.20
N GLN A 46 17.13 -9.09 1.52
CA GLN A 46 18.43 -9.53 1.00
C GLN A 46 18.93 -8.61 -0.11
N GLU A 47 18.02 -8.02 -0.88
CA GLU A 47 18.36 -7.15 -2.00
C GLU A 47 18.61 -5.69 -1.58
N PHE A 48 17.79 -5.15 -0.68
CA PHE A 48 17.78 -3.72 -0.34
C PHE A 48 18.34 -3.39 1.05
N GLY A 49 18.49 -4.39 1.92
CA GLY A 49 19.05 -4.22 3.27
C GLY A 49 18.05 -3.67 4.30
N GLU A 50 18.50 -3.65 5.56
CA GLU A 50 17.67 -3.35 6.74
C GLU A 50 17.17 -1.90 6.80
N MET A 51 17.84 -0.98 6.13
CA MET A 51 17.39 0.43 6.08
C MET A 51 16.26 0.68 5.08
N ARG A 52 16.01 -0.26 4.18
CA ARG A 52 14.99 -0.16 3.14
C ARG A 52 13.84 -1.15 3.32
N VAL A 53 14.05 -2.21 4.13
CA VAL A 53 13.01 -3.20 4.48
C VAL A 53 13.06 -3.38 5.99
N VAL A 54 12.11 -2.77 6.69
CA VAL A 54 12.18 -2.52 8.13
C VAL A 54 11.10 -3.28 8.87
N ASP A 55 11.49 -4.25 9.69
CA ASP A 55 10.57 -4.86 10.64
C ASP A 55 10.25 -3.92 11.80
N THR A 56 9.00 -3.92 12.22
CA THR A 56 8.53 -3.13 13.37
C THR A 56 7.96 -4.05 14.45
N PRO A 57 7.95 -3.61 15.72
CA PRO A 57 7.07 -4.25 16.72
C PRO A 57 5.61 -4.07 16.33
N ILE A 58 4.72 -4.87 16.93
CA ILE A 58 3.26 -4.74 16.76
C ILE A 58 2.81 -3.41 17.40
N THR A 59 2.74 -2.38 16.57
CA THR A 59 2.36 -1.02 16.98
C THR A 59 1.93 -0.20 15.75
N GLU A 60 0.77 -0.50 15.20
CA GLU A 60 0.30 0.06 13.93
C GLU A 60 0.19 1.59 13.99
N LEU A 61 -0.25 2.15 15.12
CA LEU A 61 -0.24 3.59 15.34
C LEU A 61 1.20 4.16 15.26
N GLY A 62 2.16 3.47 15.86
CA GLY A 62 3.55 3.92 15.94
C GLY A 62 4.23 3.91 14.57
N PHE A 63 4.26 2.77 13.88
CA PHE A 63 4.97 2.69 12.61
C PHE A 63 4.26 3.44 11.46
N ALA A 64 2.92 3.53 11.48
CA ALA A 64 2.20 4.40 10.55
C ALA A 64 2.57 5.87 10.76
N GLY A 65 2.69 6.31 12.03
CA GLY A 65 3.14 7.66 12.38
C GLY A 65 4.58 7.95 11.94
N VAL A 66 5.49 6.98 12.10
CA VAL A 66 6.87 7.08 11.56
C VAL A 66 6.84 7.23 10.04
N GLY A 67 6.00 6.45 9.34
CA GLY A 67 5.81 6.56 7.90
C GLY A 67 5.30 7.94 7.47
N VAL A 68 4.30 8.49 8.17
CA VAL A 68 3.81 9.85 7.92
C VAL A 68 4.93 10.88 8.08
N GLY A 69 5.69 10.82 9.17
CA GLY A 69 6.82 11.72 9.39
C GLY A 69 7.90 11.59 8.31
N ALA A 70 8.20 10.36 7.87
CA ALA A 70 9.14 10.11 6.78
C ALA A 70 8.67 10.71 5.44
N ALA A 71 7.38 10.59 5.13
CA ALA A 71 6.80 11.21 3.95
C ALA A 71 6.91 12.74 3.97
N MET A 72 6.67 13.37 5.12
CA MET A 72 6.80 14.82 5.29
C MET A 72 8.21 15.35 5.02
N VAL A 73 9.24 14.54 5.22
CA VAL A 73 10.64 14.91 4.94
C VAL A 73 11.13 14.42 3.56
N GLY A 74 10.22 13.96 2.71
CA GLY A 74 10.51 13.65 1.30
C GLY A 74 10.86 12.20 0.99
N LEU A 75 10.76 11.28 1.95
CA LEU A 75 10.84 9.85 1.69
C LEU A 75 9.51 9.33 1.11
N ARG A 76 9.52 8.12 0.58
CA ARG A 76 8.33 7.46 -0.02
C ARG A 76 8.06 6.12 0.70
N PRO A 77 7.51 6.17 1.91
CA PRO A 77 7.23 4.99 2.71
C PRO A 77 6.10 4.15 2.13
N ILE A 78 6.29 2.84 2.18
CA ILE A 78 5.24 1.84 1.98
C ILE A 78 5.02 1.19 3.35
N ILE A 79 3.87 1.44 3.94
CA ILE A 79 3.48 0.90 5.23
C ILE A 79 2.61 -0.32 4.99
N GLU A 80 3.11 -1.48 5.42
CA GLU A 80 2.38 -2.73 5.34
C GLU A 80 1.72 -3.03 6.68
N PHE A 81 0.40 -3.07 6.70
CA PHE A 81 -0.34 -3.70 7.78
C PHE A 81 -0.37 -5.21 7.53
N MET A 82 -0.12 -6.02 8.56
CA MET A 82 -0.21 -7.48 8.45
C MET A 82 -1.58 -7.89 7.91
N THR A 83 -2.62 -7.17 8.29
CA THR A 83 -3.94 -7.15 7.67
C THR A 83 -4.61 -5.81 7.91
N TRP A 84 -5.42 -5.33 6.97
CA TRP A 84 -6.20 -4.10 7.12
C TRP A 84 -7.13 -4.12 8.32
N ASN A 85 -7.45 -5.28 8.85
CA ASN A 85 -8.25 -5.41 10.07
C ASN A 85 -7.62 -4.69 11.27
N PHE A 86 -6.29 -4.66 11.35
CA PHE A 86 -5.55 -3.98 12.42
C PHE A 86 -5.12 -2.55 12.07
N ALA A 87 -5.34 -2.11 10.84
CA ALA A 87 -5.21 -0.70 10.48
C ALA A 87 -6.12 0.21 11.31
N LEU A 88 -7.16 -0.33 11.94
CA LEU A 88 -8.01 0.39 12.91
C LEU A 88 -7.19 1.06 14.01
N LEU A 89 -6.10 0.45 14.46
CA LEU A 89 -5.21 1.02 15.47
C LEU A 89 -4.42 2.24 14.95
N ALA A 90 -4.23 2.33 13.63
CA ALA A 90 -3.51 3.40 12.96
C ALA A 90 -4.42 4.43 12.29
N LEU A 91 -5.75 4.36 12.45
CA LEU A 91 -6.68 5.24 11.74
C LEU A 91 -6.41 6.73 11.97
N ASP A 92 -5.94 7.11 13.15
CA ASP A 92 -5.57 8.50 13.41
C ASP A 92 -4.45 8.96 12.45
N GLN A 93 -3.43 8.14 12.25
CA GLN A 93 -2.32 8.46 11.35
C GLN A 93 -2.76 8.47 9.87
N VAL A 94 -3.65 7.58 9.49
CA VAL A 94 -4.17 7.51 8.11
C VAL A 94 -5.12 8.69 7.83
N VAL A 95 -6.08 8.93 8.72
CA VAL A 95 -7.20 9.86 8.50
C VAL A 95 -6.86 11.30 8.91
N ASN A 96 -6.29 11.50 10.10
CA ASN A 96 -6.02 12.84 10.61
C ASN A 96 -4.65 13.37 10.18
N ALA A 97 -3.63 12.52 10.14
CA ALA A 97 -2.31 12.94 9.71
C ALA A 97 -2.13 12.84 8.18
N ALA A 98 -2.06 11.64 7.60
CA ALA A 98 -1.74 11.48 6.18
C ALA A 98 -2.74 12.19 5.26
N ALA A 99 -4.03 11.96 5.43
CA ALA A 99 -5.06 12.50 4.55
C ALA A 99 -5.22 14.03 4.63
N LYS A 100 -4.80 14.67 5.72
CA LYS A 100 -5.08 16.09 5.98
C LYS A 100 -3.84 16.99 5.91
N MET A 101 -2.64 16.45 6.05
CA MET A 101 -1.42 17.25 6.22
C MET A 101 -1.16 18.18 5.04
N LEU A 102 -1.37 17.75 3.81
CA LEU A 102 -1.19 18.63 2.65
C LEU A 102 -2.10 19.86 2.74
N TYR A 103 -3.36 19.68 3.09
CA TYR A 103 -4.32 20.78 3.25
C TYR A 103 -3.97 21.66 4.46
N MET A 104 -3.71 21.04 5.61
CA MET A 104 -3.41 21.77 6.87
C MET A 104 -2.12 22.59 6.80
N SER A 105 -1.16 22.15 5.99
CA SER A 105 0.10 22.88 5.77
C SER A 105 0.02 23.94 4.67
N GLY A 106 -1.15 24.14 4.04
CA GLY A 106 -1.27 25.04 2.89
C GLY A 106 -0.48 24.58 1.67
N GLY A 107 -0.37 23.26 1.47
CA GLY A 107 0.33 22.66 0.34
C GLY A 107 1.84 22.46 0.53
N GLN A 108 2.38 22.71 1.73
CA GLN A 108 3.83 22.64 1.97
C GLN A 108 4.35 21.19 2.15
N TYR A 109 3.52 20.29 2.69
CA TYR A 109 3.91 18.91 2.95
C TYR A 109 3.13 17.95 2.06
N PRO A 110 3.66 17.56 0.90
CA PRO A 110 3.13 16.43 0.15
C PRO A 110 3.20 15.17 1.01
N MET A 111 2.33 14.21 0.73
CA MET A 111 2.23 13.01 1.56
C MET A 111 2.35 11.75 0.68
N PRO A 112 3.52 11.49 0.10
CA PRO A 112 3.77 10.35 -0.79
C PRO A 112 3.91 9.05 0.01
N ILE A 113 2.82 8.60 0.62
CA ILE A 113 2.78 7.40 1.45
C ILE A 113 1.78 6.37 0.89
N VAL A 114 2.17 5.12 0.90
CA VAL A 114 1.29 4.00 0.58
C VAL A 114 1.00 3.21 1.84
N PHE A 115 -0.26 2.98 2.12
CA PHE A 115 -0.72 1.99 3.10
C PHE A 115 -1.24 0.78 2.33
N ARG A 116 -0.73 -0.40 2.62
CA ARG A 116 -1.12 -1.63 1.93
C ARG A 116 -1.26 -2.83 2.87
N GLY A 117 -1.89 -3.86 2.40
CA GLY A 117 -2.01 -5.14 3.11
C GLY A 117 -3.23 -5.95 2.69
N PRO A 118 -3.37 -7.18 3.24
CA PRO A 118 -4.51 -8.04 3.00
C PRO A 118 -5.81 -7.43 3.51
N ASN A 119 -6.88 -7.59 2.74
CA ASN A 119 -8.19 -7.01 3.01
C ASN A 119 -9.32 -7.96 2.58
N GLY A 120 -10.45 -7.90 3.25
CA GLY A 120 -11.65 -8.66 2.90
C GLY A 120 -11.68 -10.08 3.48
N ALA A 121 -12.29 -10.99 2.75
CA ALA A 121 -12.47 -12.37 3.18
C ALA A 121 -11.11 -13.07 3.38
N ALA A 122 -10.97 -13.73 4.54
CA ALA A 122 -9.77 -14.44 4.94
C ALA A 122 -9.96 -15.97 4.90
N LEU A 123 -8.86 -16.70 5.06
CA LEU A 123 -8.83 -18.18 5.09
C LEU A 123 -9.33 -18.71 6.45
N GLN A 124 -10.61 -18.52 6.75
CA GLN A 124 -11.27 -19.03 7.98
C GLN A 124 -10.67 -18.50 9.30
N LEU A 125 -10.15 -17.27 9.30
CA LEU A 125 -9.58 -16.60 10.48
C LEU A 125 -10.63 -15.86 11.31
N ALA A 126 -11.91 -16.07 11.03
CA ALA A 126 -13.07 -15.50 11.72
C ALA A 126 -13.26 -13.98 11.56
N ALA A 127 -14.20 -13.40 12.29
CA ALA A 127 -14.76 -12.08 12.05
C ALA A 127 -13.73 -10.93 12.08
N GLN A 128 -12.79 -10.97 13.02
CA GLN A 128 -11.77 -9.92 13.19
C GLN A 128 -10.72 -9.88 12.07
N HIS A 129 -10.66 -10.91 11.22
CA HIS A 129 -9.71 -11.02 10.10
C HIS A 129 -10.41 -11.09 8.74
N SER A 130 -11.68 -10.70 8.65
CA SER A 130 -12.47 -10.86 7.42
C SER A 130 -13.30 -9.62 7.11
N GLN A 131 -12.78 -8.45 7.42
CA GLN A 131 -13.45 -7.17 7.21
C GLN A 131 -12.92 -6.52 5.92
N ALA A 132 -13.81 -5.77 5.25
CA ALA A 132 -13.53 -5.03 4.02
C ALA A 132 -13.61 -3.53 4.29
N TRP A 133 -12.55 -2.79 4.02
CA TRP A 133 -12.37 -1.40 4.45
C TRP A 133 -12.52 -0.38 3.33
N GLU A 134 -12.81 -0.80 2.10
CA GLU A 134 -12.87 0.06 0.92
C GLU A 134 -13.80 1.25 1.11
N SER A 135 -15.03 1.01 1.56
CA SER A 135 -16.03 2.07 1.72
C SER A 135 -15.69 3.05 2.85
N TRP A 136 -15.05 2.59 3.92
CA TRP A 136 -14.63 3.45 5.02
C TRP A 136 -13.54 4.41 4.57
N LEU A 137 -12.51 3.90 3.92
CA LEU A 137 -11.37 4.70 3.48
C LEU A 137 -11.73 5.60 2.30
N ALA A 138 -12.55 5.11 1.36
CA ALA A 138 -13.01 5.90 0.22
C ALA A 138 -13.91 7.08 0.62
N HIS A 139 -14.50 7.04 1.81
CA HIS A 139 -15.28 8.15 2.37
C HIS A 139 -14.38 9.32 2.85
N ILE A 140 -13.09 9.10 3.09
CA ILE A 140 -12.18 10.07 3.69
C ILE A 140 -11.59 10.99 2.63
N PRO A 141 -11.91 12.31 2.63
CA PRO A 141 -11.26 13.27 1.74
C PRO A 141 -9.75 13.32 1.98
N GLY A 142 -8.97 13.30 0.90
CA GLY A 142 -7.52 13.32 0.93
C GLY A 142 -6.86 11.94 0.81
N LEU A 143 -7.62 10.85 0.88
CA LEU A 143 -7.14 9.51 0.57
C LEU A 143 -7.50 9.12 -0.86
N LYS A 144 -6.59 8.42 -1.53
CA LYS A 144 -6.89 7.62 -2.72
C LYS A 144 -6.97 6.16 -2.31
N VAL A 145 -7.96 5.44 -2.82
CA VAL A 145 -8.22 4.05 -2.44
C VAL A 145 -8.31 3.20 -3.71
N VAL A 146 -7.54 2.12 -3.75
CA VAL A 146 -7.56 1.15 -4.85
C VAL A 146 -7.64 -0.26 -4.31
N ALA A 147 -8.40 -1.12 -5.00
CA ALA A 147 -8.57 -2.53 -4.68
C ALA A 147 -8.29 -3.37 -5.94
N PRO A 148 -7.03 -3.74 -6.21
CA PRO A 148 -6.66 -4.50 -7.40
C PRO A 148 -7.35 -5.86 -7.45
N GLY A 149 -7.91 -6.23 -8.62
CA GLY A 149 -8.63 -7.48 -8.79
C GLY A 149 -7.83 -8.60 -9.48
N THR A 150 -6.77 -8.26 -10.21
CA THR A 150 -5.95 -9.19 -10.99
C THR A 150 -4.46 -8.99 -10.72
N PRO A 151 -3.57 -9.96 -11.07
CA PRO A 151 -2.13 -9.75 -11.01
C PRO A 151 -1.65 -8.53 -11.82
N TYR A 152 -2.24 -8.29 -12.99
CA TYR A 152 -1.97 -7.11 -13.80
C TYR A 152 -2.30 -5.81 -13.05
N ASP A 153 -3.49 -5.73 -12.46
CA ASP A 153 -3.90 -4.57 -11.67
C ASP A 153 -3.01 -4.38 -10.45
N ALA A 154 -2.67 -5.46 -9.76
CA ALA A 154 -1.85 -5.42 -8.55
C ALA A 154 -0.49 -4.78 -8.82
N LYS A 155 0.21 -5.19 -9.88
CA LYS A 155 1.50 -4.59 -10.26
C LYS A 155 1.34 -3.14 -10.70
N GLY A 156 0.43 -2.87 -11.63
CA GLY A 156 0.28 -1.55 -12.25
C GLY A 156 -0.23 -0.48 -11.27
N LEU A 157 -1.24 -0.82 -10.44
CA LEU A 157 -1.80 0.12 -9.47
C LEU A 157 -0.85 0.37 -8.28
N LEU A 158 -0.15 -0.65 -7.79
CA LEU A 158 0.82 -0.46 -6.70
C LEU A 158 1.97 0.44 -7.14
N LYS A 159 2.51 0.25 -8.36
CA LYS A 159 3.52 1.16 -8.92
C LYS A 159 3.00 2.59 -9.02
N SER A 160 1.77 2.77 -9.51
CA SER A 160 1.14 4.09 -9.58
C SER A 160 0.94 4.72 -8.20
N ALA A 161 0.55 3.94 -7.21
CA ALA A 161 0.40 4.37 -5.83
C ALA A 161 1.73 4.84 -5.22
N ILE A 162 2.81 4.10 -5.43
CA ILE A 162 4.14 4.46 -4.92
C ILE A 162 4.66 5.76 -5.56
N ARG A 163 4.28 6.04 -6.81
CA ARG A 163 4.69 7.26 -7.52
C ARG A 163 3.81 8.48 -7.23
N ASP A 164 2.66 8.30 -6.60
CA ASP A 164 1.74 9.40 -6.25
C ASP A 164 2.28 10.23 -5.08
N ASP A 165 2.07 11.54 -5.13
CA ASP A 165 2.49 12.47 -4.07
C ASP A 165 1.42 12.67 -2.98
N ASN A 166 0.31 11.90 -3.06
CA ASN A 166 -0.76 11.87 -2.07
C ASN A 166 -0.85 10.48 -1.41
N PRO A 167 -1.48 10.37 -0.23
CA PRO A 167 -1.62 9.09 0.44
C PRO A 167 -2.56 8.16 -0.33
N VAL A 168 -2.09 6.93 -0.55
CA VAL A 168 -2.84 5.89 -1.26
C VAL A 168 -3.01 4.67 -0.37
N CYS A 169 -4.25 4.20 -0.24
CA CYS A 169 -4.58 2.94 0.41
C CYS A 169 -4.77 1.86 -0.67
N VAL A 170 -3.94 0.82 -0.63
CA VAL A 170 -4.01 -0.33 -1.53
C VAL A 170 -4.56 -1.52 -0.75
N LEU A 171 -5.80 -1.89 -1.03
CA LEU A 171 -6.51 -2.98 -0.34
C LEU A 171 -6.41 -4.25 -1.18
N GLU A 172 -5.58 -5.18 -0.72
CA GLU A 172 -5.27 -6.39 -1.46
C GLU A 172 -6.23 -7.51 -1.06
N GLY A 173 -7.01 -8.02 -2.00
CA GLY A 173 -7.91 -9.14 -1.73
C GLY A 173 -7.14 -10.36 -1.22
N GLU A 174 -7.32 -10.74 0.05
CA GLU A 174 -6.54 -11.83 0.68
C GLU A 174 -6.65 -13.14 -0.09
N MET A 175 -7.85 -13.47 -0.56
CA MET A 175 -8.10 -14.68 -1.35
C MET A 175 -7.43 -14.67 -2.73
N LEU A 176 -6.98 -13.51 -3.21
CA LEU A 176 -6.38 -13.37 -4.53
C LEU A 176 -4.89 -13.68 -4.59
N TYR A 177 -4.16 -13.77 -3.47
CA TYR A 177 -2.70 -13.89 -3.46
C TYR A 177 -2.14 -15.05 -4.30
N ASN A 178 -2.88 -16.14 -4.41
CA ASN A 178 -2.49 -17.30 -5.23
C ASN A 178 -3.14 -17.32 -6.62
N THR A 179 -4.00 -16.33 -6.93
CA THR A 179 -4.61 -16.22 -8.27
C THR A 179 -3.54 -15.90 -9.30
N LYS A 180 -3.56 -16.59 -10.41
CA LYS A 180 -2.61 -16.41 -11.51
C LYS A 180 -3.22 -15.58 -12.62
N GLY A 181 -2.38 -14.78 -13.29
CA GLY A 181 -2.76 -14.01 -14.46
C GLY A 181 -1.55 -13.54 -15.24
N GLU A 182 -1.79 -13.08 -16.47
CA GLU A 182 -0.76 -12.53 -17.33
C GLU A 182 -0.33 -11.15 -16.86
N VAL A 183 0.97 -10.91 -16.78
CA VAL A 183 1.57 -9.63 -16.40
C VAL A 183 2.67 -9.30 -17.39
N PRO A 184 2.67 -8.11 -18.03
CA PRO A 184 3.74 -7.71 -18.95
C PRO A 184 5.10 -7.65 -18.27
N ASP A 185 6.15 -8.02 -19.01
CA ASP A 185 7.54 -7.82 -18.59
C ASP A 185 7.96 -6.34 -18.73
N GLU A 186 7.37 -5.65 -19.70
CA GLU A 186 7.63 -4.22 -19.91
C GLU A 186 7.05 -3.40 -18.77
N GLU A 187 7.65 -2.24 -18.53
CA GLU A 187 7.16 -1.30 -17.54
C GLU A 187 5.79 -0.74 -17.95
N TYR A 188 4.84 -0.79 -17.04
CA TYR A 188 3.54 -0.15 -17.20
C TYR A 188 3.03 0.39 -15.87
N LEU A 189 2.14 1.35 -15.97
CA LEU A 189 1.38 1.95 -14.88
C LEU A 189 -0.10 1.89 -15.22
N ILE A 190 -0.93 1.72 -14.21
CA ILE A 190 -2.37 1.90 -14.35
C ILE A 190 -2.74 3.22 -13.69
N PRO A 191 -3.24 4.21 -14.43
CA PRO A 191 -3.68 5.48 -13.84
C PRO A 191 -4.75 5.24 -12.78
N MET A 192 -4.57 5.80 -11.59
CA MET A 192 -5.55 5.62 -10.50
C MET A 192 -6.92 6.19 -10.85
N SER A 193 -7.00 7.19 -11.72
CA SER A 193 -8.26 7.69 -12.27
C SER A 193 -9.04 6.63 -13.06
N ALA A 194 -8.37 5.67 -13.68
CA ALA A 194 -9.03 4.55 -14.36
C ALA A 194 -9.59 3.52 -13.36
N ALA A 195 -8.93 3.35 -12.20
CA ALA A 195 -9.42 2.51 -11.11
C ALA A 195 -10.57 3.16 -10.32
N MET A 196 -10.60 4.49 -10.28
CA MET A 196 -11.66 5.27 -9.63
C MET A 196 -12.97 5.31 -10.43
N GLY A 197 -13.01 4.81 -11.66
CA GLY A 197 -14.22 4.71 -12.48
C GLY A 197 -15.33 3.81 -11.89
N LEU A 198 -15.09 3.16 -10.77
CA LEU A 198 -16.09 2.41 -9.99
C LEU A 198 -16.58 3.16 -8.73
N VAL A 199 -15.97 4.30 -8.39
CA VAL A 199 -16.40 5.17 -7.27
C VAL A 199 -16.29 6.61 -7.74
N GLU A 200 -17.23 7.05 -8.59
CA GLU A 200 -17.40 8.47 -8.91
C GLU A 200 -17.96 9.22 -7.70
N GLY A 201 -17.07 9.71 -6.89
CA GLY A 201 -17.29 10.70 -5.85
C GLY A 201 -16.09 11.65 -5.83
N SER A 202 -15.69 12.15 -7.01
CA SER A 202 -14.57 13.07 -7.10
C SER A 202 -14.95 14.44 -6.55
N TRP A 203 -14.58 14.71 -5.31
CA TRP A 203 -14.48 16.08 -4.81
C TRP A 203 -13.14 16.64 -5.30
N SER A 204 -13.17 17.32 -6.43
CA SER A 204 -12.03 18.14 -6.83
C SER A 204 -12.05 19.43 -6.00
N TRP A 205 -11.16 19.55 -5.05
CA TRP A 205 -10.84 20.84 -4.44
C TRP A 205 -9.89 21.58 -5.39
N ARG A 206 -10.41 22.62 -6.05
CA ARG A 206 -9.60 23.65 -6.71
C ARG A 206 -9.34 24.76 -5.70
#